data_6d655e3e315231db4479142c14c609e8
#
_entry.id   6d655e3e315231db4479142c14c609e8
#
_cell.length_a   1.000
_cell.length_b   1.000
_cell.length_c   1.000
_cell.angle_alpha   90.00
_cell.angle_beta   90.00
_cell.angle_gamma   90.00
#
_symmetry.space_group_name_H-M   'P 1'
#
loop_
_entity.id
_entity.type
_entity.pdbx_description
1 polymer ?
#
loop_
_entity_poly.entity_id
_entity_poly.type
_entity_poly.pdbx_seq_one_letter_code
_entity_poly.pdbx_strand_id
1 'polypeptide(L)'
;TKRDELEKALSGLEEAKASSHSFNEDSLAGVKAALDQLNWQPYANRVLLLITDAGPLPLSDANASTSLDVQELADLAASRNIRLVVAHVRTPAGKGNIDYAAKAYTTLSAVPGGKSAYIPIQATDAAKGSASFAKAATGLSSALVSSVKQSLAGKAPVKPQEAPAQSPEERAKQIGEELGYAMQLEYLGKKQGTRAPEVVTSWIADADLDALSAGKPVSAVSVAVLLTKNQLSDLQRQLKIII
;
A
#
# COMPACT_ATOMS: atom_id res chain seq x y z
N THR A 1 21.72 -10.33 -15.26
CA THR A 1 20.63 -10.77 -14.38
C THR A 1 19.60 -9.66 -14.22
N LYS A 2 18.39 -9.94 -13.75
CA LYS A 2 17.37 -8.89 -13.45
C LYS A 2 17.87 -7.84 -12.46
N ARG A 3 18.81 -8.22 -11.60
CA ARG A 3 19.47 -7.29 -10.68
C ARG A 3 20.37 -6.30 -11.43
N ASP A 4 21.18 -6.78 -12.35
CA ASP A 4 22.08 -5.94 -13.13
C ASP A 4 21.32 -4.96 -14.02
N GLU A 5 20.16 -5.39 -14.55
CA GLU A 5 19.24 -4.53 -15.31
C GLU A 5 18.65 -3.42 -14.43
N LEU A 6 18.26 -3.74 -13.18
CA LEU A 6 17.78 -2.75 -12.21
C LEU A 6 18.90 -1.77 -11.82
N GLU A 7 20.10 -2.28 -11.50
CA GLU A 7 21.25 -1.44 -11.15
C GLU A 7 21.64 -0.50 -12.31
N LYS A 8 21.58 -1.00 -13.55
CA LYS A 8 21.80 -0.18 -14.74
C LYS A 8 20.71 0.88 -14.92
N ALA A 9 19.44 0.52 -14.70
CA ALA A 9 18.35 1.48 -14.79
C ALA A 9 18.46 2.57 -13.73
N LEU A 10 18.80 2.21 -12.49
CA LEU A 10 18.98 3.17 -11.40
C LEU A 10 20.18 4.09 -11.62
N SER A 11 21.30 3.56 -12.14
CA SER A 11 22.48 4.38 -12.45
C SER A 11 22.29 5.29 -13.67
N GLY A 12 21.28 5.04 -14.49
CA GLY A 12 20.89 5.87 -15.62
C GLY A 12 19.87 6.97 -15.28
N LEU A 13 19.44 7.07 -14.00
CA LEU A 13 18.57 8.17 -13.59
C LEU A 13 19.34 9.48 -13.57
N GLU A 14 18.78 10.49 -14.22
CA GLU A 14 19.32 11.85 -14.25
C GLU A 14 18.34 12.79 -13.54
N GLU A 15 18.88 13.86 -12.97
CA GLU A 15 18.07 14.92 -12.38
C GLU A 15 17.23 15.60 -13.47
N ALA A 16 15.96 15.85 -13.17
CA ALA A 16 15.07 16.52 -14.12
C ALA A 16 15.55 17.96 -14.40
N LYS A 17 15.64 18.33 -15.67
CA LYS A 17 16.06 19.69 -16.10
C LYS A 17 15.00 20.76 -15.88
N ALA A 18 13.75 20.36 -15.67
CA ALA A 18 12.63 21.23 -15.37
C ALA A 18 12.04 20.86 -14.02
N SER A 19 11.85 21.85 -13.15
CA SER A 19 11.14 21.68 -11.89
C SER A 19 9.76 22.34 -11.95
N SER A 20 8.84 21.89 -11.12
CA SER A 20 7.57 22.58 -10.90
C SER A 20 7.83 23.94 -10.26
N HIS A 21 6.96 24.93 -10.51
CA HIS A 21 7.03 26.24 -9.86
C HIS A 21 6.72 26.19 -8.35
N SER A 22 6.20 25.09 -7.87
CA SER A 22 5.92 24.82 -6.47
C SER A 22 6.78 23.64 -5.99
N PHE A 23 6.86 23.44 -4.67
CA PHE A 23 7.52 22.26 -4.09
C PHE A 23 6.66 20.99 -4.22
N ASN A 24 5.66 20.97 -5.09
CA ASN A 24 4.83 19.79 -5.38
C ASN A 24 5.31 19.12 -6.66
N GLU A 25 5.17 17.81 -6.72
CA GLU A 25 5.57 16.98 -7.86
C GLU A 25 4.37 16.20 -8.42
N ASP A 26 4.42 15.84 -9.69
CA ASP A 26 3.36 15.05 -10.34
C ASP A 26 3.43 13.56 -9.97
N SER A 27 3.58 13.30 -8.67
CA SER A 27 3.72 11.95 -8.11
C SER A 27 2.48 11.09 -8.33
N LEU A 28 1.29 11.68 -8.39
CA LEU A 28 0.04 10.96 -8.66
C LEU A 28 0.02 10.41 -10.09
N ALA A 29 0.51 11.19 -11.07
CA ALA A 29 0.66 10.70 -12.45
C ALA A 29 1.67 9.55 -12.54
N GLY A 30 2.77 9.63 -11.79
CA GLY A 30 3.74 8.54 -11.68
C GLY A 30 3.11 7.25 -11.13
N VAL A 31 2.32 7.36 -10.05
CA VAL A 31 1.56 6.24 -9.49
C VAL A 31 0.56 5.70 -10.52
N LYS A 32 -0.22 6.57 -11.17
CA LYS A 32 -1.19 6.17 -12.23
C LYS A 32 -0.50 5.43 -13.37
N ALA A 33 0.62 5.95 -13.87
CA ALA A 33 1.41 5.32 -14.93
C ALA A 33 1.91 3.93 -14.50
N ALA A 34 2.42 3.78 -13.29
CA ALA A 34 2.87 2.49 -12.77
C ALA A 34 1.71 1.49 -12.64
N LEU A 35 0.55 1.93 -12.18
CA LEU A 35 -0.64 1.10 -12.10
C LEU A 35 -1.08 0.59 -13.49
N ASP A 36 -1.03 1.42 -14.53
CA ASP A 36 -1.56 1.10 -15.85
C ASP A 36 -0.56 0.38 -16.76
N GLN A 37 0.71 0.74 -16.70
CA GLN A 37 1.69 0.32 -17.69
C GLN A 37 2.51 -0.90 -17.27
N LEU A 38 2.61 -1.19 -15.95
CA LEU A 38 3.36 -2.34 -15.50
C LEU A 38 2.52 -3.63 -15.60
N ASN A 39 3.19 -4.72 -15.97
CA ASN A 39 2.54 -6.03 -16.02
C ASN A 39 2.47 -6.65 -14.62
N TRP A 40 1.38 -6.39 -13.93
CA TRP A 40 1.10 -6.91 -12.60
C TRP A 40 0.56 -8.36 -12.58
N GLN A 41 0.03 -8.84 -13.70
CA GLN A 41 -0.73 -10.11 -13.80
C GLN A 41 0.02 -11.36 -13.32
N PRO A 42 1.33 -11.54 -13.61
CA PRO A 42 2.03 -12.76 -13.21
C PRO A 42 2.27 -12.86 -11.68
N TYR A 43 2.05 -11.78 -10.96
CA TYR A 43 2.44 -11.66 -9.56
C TYR A 43 1.23 -11.63 -8.64
N ALA A 44 1.26 -12.49 -7.64
CA ALA A 44 0.24 -12.53 -6.60
C ALA A 44 0.38 -11.38 -5.60
N ASN A 45 1.62 -11.12 -5.18
CA ASN A 45 1.93 -10.02 -4.27
C ASN A 45 2.46 -8.83 -5.06
N ARG A 46 1.75 -7.72 -4.99
CA ARG A 46 2.00 -6.53 -5.79
C ARG A 46 2.19 -5.35 -4.86
N VAL A 47 3.37 -4.78 -4.89
CA VAL A 47 3.73 -3.62 -4.06
C VAL A 47 4.31 -2.55 -4.96
N LEU A 48 3.80 -1.34 -4.86
CA LEU A 48 4.35 -0.14 -5.47
C LEU A 48 4.92 0.74 -4.37
N LEU A 49 6.22 0.98 -4.42
CA LEU A 49 6.91 1.89 -3.51
C LEU A 49 7.10 3.25 -4.21
N LEU A 50 6.43 4.27 -3.69
CA LEU A 50 6.68 5.66 -4.05
C LEU A 50 7.73 6.24 -3.10
N ILE A 51 8.80 6.81 -3.66
CA ILE A 51 9.83 7.55 -2.92
C ILE A 51 9.76 9.00 -3.40
N THR A 52 9.55 9.93 -2.49
CA THR A 52 9.39 11.36 -2.82
C THR A 52 9.79 12.24 -1.63
N ASP A 53 10.18 13.48 -1.88
CA ASP A 53 10.43 14.50 -0.87
C ASP A 53 9.42 15.66 -0.92
N ALA A 54 8.47 15.59 -1.84
CA ALA A 54 7.46 16.62 -2.12
C ALA A 54 6.04 16.06 -2.03
N GLY A 55 5.06 16.94 -1.83
CA GLY A 55 3.64 16.59 -1.94
C GLY A 55 3.19 16.45 -3.40
N PRO A 56 2.04 15.81 -3.66
CA PRO A 56 1.52 15.72 -5.01
C PRO A 56 1.06 17.08 -5.55
N LEU A 57 1.13 17.26 -6.87
CA LEU A 57 0.49 18.41 -7.52
C LEU A 57 -1.02 18.37 -7.26
N PRO A 58 -1.63 19.53 -6.91
CA PRO A 58 -3.08 19.63 -6.91
C PRO A 58 -3.65 19.35 -8.32
N LEU A 59 -4.81 18.73 -8.40
CA LEU A 59 -5.46 18.46 -9.71
C LEU A 59 -5.76 19.73 -10.53
N SER A 60 -5.84 20.89 -9.86
CA SER A 60 -6.01 22.18 -10.51
C SER A 60 -4.72 22.75 -11.09
N ASP A 61 -3.55 22.16 -10.83
CA ASP A 61 -2.28 22.60 -11.38
C ASP A 61 -2.21 22.24 -12.86
N ALA A 62 -1.77 23.20 -13.70
CA ALA A 62 -1.66 22.99 -15.14
C ALA A 62 -0.63 21.92 -15.54
N ASN A 63 0.29 21.57 -14.63
CA ASN A 63 1.29 20.53 -14.82
C ASN A 63 0.84 19.15 -14.30
N ALA A 64 -0.34 19.06 -13.66
CA ALA A 64 -0.86 17.77 -13.24
C ALA A 64 -1.29 16.94 -14.46
N SER A 65 -0.68 15.77 -14.62
CA SER A 65 -0.90 14.89 -15.79
C SER A 65 -1.93 13.77 -15.52
N THR A 66 -2.56 13.75 -14.34
CA THR A 66 -3.66 12.85 -14.03
C THR A 66 -4.88 13.62 -13.54
N SER A 67 -6.07 13.12 -13.87
CA SER A 67 -7.33 13.63 -13.35
C SER A 67 -7.80 12.91 -12.09
N LEU A 68 -7.10 11.83 -11.67
CA LEU A 68 -7.45 11.06 -10.49
C LEU A 68 -6.87 11.70 -9.24
N ASP A 69 -7.70 11.84 -8.23
CA ASP A 69 -7.25 12.30 -6.92
C ASP A 69 -6.57 11.19 -6.10
N VAL A 70 -6.13 11.57 -4.90
CA VAL A 70 -5.42 10.68 -3.99
C VAL A 70 -6.26 9.46 -3.59
N GLN A 71 -7.55 9.66 -3.34
CA GLN A 71 -8.45 8.60 -2.93
C GLN A 71 -8.78 7.67 -4.11
N GLU A 72 -9.07 8.25 -5.27
CA GLU A 72 -9.34 7.49 -6.48
C GLU A 72 -8.17 6.59 -6.89
N LEU A 73 -6.93 7.08 -6.72
CA LEU A 73 -5.74 6.27 -6.98
C LEU A 73 -5.53 5.18 -5.93
N ALA A 74 -5.82 5.45 -4.66
CA ALA A 74 -5.79 4.43 -3.61
C ALA A 74 -6.82 3.31 -3.90
N ASP A 75 -8.04 3.68 -4.28
CA ASP A 75 -9.11 2.75 -4.63
C ASP A 75 -8.76 1.95 -5.90
N LEU A 76 -8.17 2.61 -6.90
CA LEU A 76 -7.70 1.93 -8.12
C LEU A 76 -6.61 0.90 -7.81
N ALA A 77 -5.64 1.24 -6.96
CA ALA A 77 -4.60 0.31 -6.54
C ALA A 77 -5.20 -0.88 -5.76
N ALA A 78 -6.12 -0.60 -4.83
CA ALA A 78 -6.82 -1.61 -4.06
C ALA A 78 -7.64 -2.56 -4.96
N SER A 79 -8.37 -2.04 -5.95
CA SER A 79 -9.15 -2.84 -6.90
C SER A 79 -8.28 -3.79 -7.74
N ARG A 80 -7.01 -3.45 -7.92
CA ARG A 80 -6.01 -4.29 -8.63
C ARG A 80 -5.18 -5.16 -7.70
N ASN A 81 -5.50 -5.16 -6.41
CA ASN A 81 -4.74 -5.84 -5.36
C ASN A 81 -3.25 -5.41 -5.35
N ILE A 82 -3.00 -4.11 -5.51
CA ILE A 82 -1.68 -3.50 -5.44
C ILE A 82 -1.57 -2.70 -4.14
N ARG A 83 -0.58 -3.01 -3.32
CA ARG A 83 -0.29 -2.28 -2.09
C ARG A 83 0.60 -1.07 -2.39
N LEU A 84 0.13 0.11 -2.03
CA LEU A 84 0.94 1.33 -2.12
C LEU A 84 1.70 1.53 -0.81
N VAL A 85 3.01 1.72 -0.92
CA VAL A 85 3.90 2.11 0.18
C VAL A 85 4.52 3.44 -0.19
N VAL A 86 4.52 4.41 0.71
CA VAL A 86 5.11 5.72 0.45
C VAL A 86 6.22 6.01 1.44
N ALA A 87 7.42 6.21 0.94
CA ALA A 87 8.59 6.70 1.67
C ALA A 87 8.74 8.21 1.39
N HIS A 88 8.28 9.04 2.32
CA HIS A 88 8.34 10.49 2.20
C HIS A 88 9.57 11.04 2.91
N VAL A 89 10.55 11.51 2.15
CA VAL A 89 11.79 12.11 2.63
C VAL A 89 11.53 13.58 2.98
N ARG A 90 11.41 13.87 4.27
CA ARG A 90 11.10 15.21 4.79
C ARG A 90 12.35 16.07 4.85
N THR A 91 12.55 16.86 3.80
CA THR A 91 13.70 17.78 3.68
C THR A 91 13.39 19.17 4.30
N PRO A 92 14.42 19.95 4.71
CA PRO A 92 14.22 21.32 5.15
C PRO A 92 13.62 22.21 4.05
N ALA A 93 13.94 21.98 2.80
CA ALA A 93 13.37 22.69 1.66
C ALA A 93 11.85 22.49 1.55
N GLY A 94 11.37 21.28 1.86
CA GLY A 94 9.96 20.92 1.85
C GLY A 94 9.19 21.30 3.11
N LYS A 95 9.77 22.02 4.09
CA LYS A 95 9.15 22.27 5.40
C LYS A 95 7.70 22.77 5.33
N GLY A 96 7.39 23.67 4.42
CA GLY A 96 6.05 24.22 4.23
C GLY A 96 5.07 23.25 3.54
N ASN A 97 5.55 22.14 3.02
CA ASN A 97 4.77 21.14 2.28
C ASN A 97 4.53 19.84 3.07
N ILE A 98 5.27 19.62 4.14
CA ILE A 98 5.30 18.34 4.89
C ILE A 98 3.90 17.87 5.31
N ASP A 99 3.09 18.75 5.89
CA ASP A 99 1.77 18.36 6.42
C ASP A 99 0.79 18.03 5.29
N TYR A 100 0.83 18.79 4.21
CA TYR A 100 0.05 18.52 3.01
C TYR A 100 0.45 17.15 2.41
N ALA A 101 1.74 16.94 2.18
CA ALA A 101 2.28 15.70 1.66
C ALA A 101 1.94 14.49 2.57
N ALA A 102 2.11 14.64 3.88
CA ALA A 102 1.81 13.60 4.85
C ALA A 102 0.33 13.19 4.82
N LYS A 103 -0.58 14.17 4.75
CA LYS A 103 -2.03 13.90 4.62
C LYS A 103 -2.34 13.16 3.33
N ALA A 104 -1.85 13.66 2.20
CA ALA A 104 -2.08 13.06 0.89
C ALA A 104 -1.56 11.62 0.83
N TYR A 105 -0.31 11.39 1.25
CA TYR A 105 0.31 10.07 1.15
C TYR A 105 -0.15 9.08 2.21
N THR A 106 -0.64 9.55 3.35
CA THR A 106 -1.35 8.68 4.31
C THR A 106 -2.63 8.15 3.70
N THR A 107 -3.39 8.99 3.00
CA THR A 107 -4.60 8.58 2.26
C THR A 107 -4.23 7.64 1.11
N LEU A 108 -3.25 8.00 0.28
CA LEU A 108 -2.82 7.21 -0.89
C LEU A 108 -2.40 5.78 -0.50
N SER A 109 -1.72 5.62 0.63
CA SER A 109 -1.20 4.33 1.10
C SER A 109 -2.09 3.65 2.13
N ALA A 110 -3.29 4.16 2.37
CA ALA A 110 -4.27 3.52 3.23
C ALA A 110 -4.82 2.25 2.59
N VAL A 111 -5.12 1.25 3.42
CA VAL A 111 -5.81 0.03 2.99
C VAL A 111 -7.19 0.01 3.63
N PRO A 112 -8.22 -0.44 2.93
CA PRO A 112 -9.54 -0.59 3.51
C PRO A 112 -9.49 -1.38 4.83
N GLY A 113 -9.94 -0.78 5.93
CA GLY A 113 -9.90 -1.38 7.26
C GLY A 113 -8.53 -1.54 7.90
N GLY A 114 -7.46 -1.01 7.29
CA GLY A 114 -6.08 -1.14 7.73
C GLY A 114 -5.37 0.20 8.00
N LYS A 115 -4.12 0.09 8.44
CA LYS A 115 -3.24 1.24 8.64
C LYS A 115 -2.61 1.66 7.31
N SER A 116 -2.32 2.96 7.18
CA SER A 116 -1.56 3.49 6.05
C SER A 116 -0.13 2.91 6.02
N ALA A 117 0.39 2.66 4.82
CA ALA A 117 1.79 2.26 4.61
C ALA A 117 2.70 3.48 4.32
N TYR A 118 2.45 4.58 5.00
CA TYR A 118 3.24 5.80 4.94
C TYR A 118 4.43 5.76 5.90
N ILE A 119 5.63 6.06 5.39
CA ILE A 119 6.91 6.07 6.11
C ILE A 119 7.49 7.48 6.05
N PRO A 120 7.41 8.29 7.14
CA PRO A 120 8.04 9.59 7.21
C PRO A 120 9.54 9.44 7.50
N ILE A 121 10.40 9.86 6.58
CA ILE A 121 11.86 9.80 6.72
C ILE A 121 12.40 11.20 6.95
N GLN A 122 13.05 11.43 8.09
CA GLN A 122 13.63 12.75 8.41
C GLN A 122 14.98 12.92 7.70
N ALA A 123 15.12 14.01 6.97
CA ALA A 123 16.33 14.39 6.23
C ALA A 123 16.72 15.83 6.57
N THR A 124 17.39 16.04 7.72
CA THR A 124 17.87 17.37 8.10
C THR A 124 19.00 17.87 7.21
N ASP A 125 19.71 16.96 6.59
CA ASP A 125 20.74 17.18 5.56
C ASP A 125 20.81 15.92 4.66
N ALA A 126 21.48 16.00 3.53
CA ALA A 126 21.57 14.91 2.56
C ALA A 126 22.16 13.62 3.18
N ALA A 127 23.20 13.73 4.01
CA ALA A 127 23.84 12.59 4.63
C ALA A 127 22.91 11.87 5.62
N LYS A 128 22.23 12.63 6.48
CA LYS A 128 21.26 12.08 7.44
C LYS A 128 20.02 11.53 6.75
N GLY A 129 19.55 12.19 5.69
CA GLY A 129 18.45 11.70 4.86
C GLY A 129 18.76 10.36 4.23
N SER A 130 19.94 10.23 3.63
CA SER A 130 20.43 8.98 3.04
C SER A 130 20.55 7.86 4.09
N ALA A 131 21.13 8.16 5.26
CA ALA A 131 21.25 7.18 6.35
C ALA A 131 19.89 6.74 6.89
N SER A 132 18.94 7.67 7.07
CA SER A 132 17.58 7.35 7.54
C SER A 132 16.81 6.54 6.51
N PHE A 133 16.95 6.87 5.22
CA PHE A 133 16.36 6.09 4.14
C PHE A 133 16.94 4.68 4.09
N ALA A 134 18.28 4.55 4.16
CA ALA A 134 18.94 3.23 4.15
C ALA A 134 18.46 2.34 5.31
N LYS A 135 18.28 2.89 6.51
CA LYS A 135 17.73 2.16 7.67
C LYS A 135 16.29 1.72 7.42
N ALA A 136 15.44 2.62 6.94
CA ALA A 136 14.05 2.29 6.62
C ALA A 136 13.96 1.20 5.53
N ALA A 137 14.75 1.34 4.46
CA ALA A 137 14.82 0.34 3.38
C ALA A 137 15.33 -1.01 3.90
N THR A 138 16.31 -1.02 4.81
CA THR A 138 16.82 -2.23 5.47
C THR A 138 15.75 -2.87 6.36
N GLY A 139 15.02 -2.08 7.14
CA GLY A 139 13.91 -2.56 7.97
C GLY A 139 12.83 -3.25 7.14
N LEU A 140 12.37 -2.60 6.08
CA LEU A 140 11.38 -3.14 5.15
C LEU A 140 11.86 -4.45 4.48
N SER A 141 13.05 -4.42 3.89
CA SER A 141 13.59 -5.56 3.14
C SER A 141 13.90 -6.75 4.04
N SER A 142 14.46 -6.52 5.24
CA SER A 142 14.76 -7.58 6.20
C SER A 142 13.50 -8.32 6.65
N ALA A 143 12.42 -7.58 6.91
CA ALA A 143 11.14 -8.15 7.29
C ALA A 143 10.55 -9.02 6.16
N LEU A 144 10.58 -8.52 4.91
CA LEU A 144 10.12 -9.28 3.74
C LEU A 144 10.95 -10.54 3.52
N VAL A 145 12.29 -10.44 3.56
CA VAL A 145 13.19 -11.60 3.40
C VAL A 145 12.96 -12.63 4.52
N SER A 146 12.77 -12.18 5.76
CA SER A 146 12.47 -13.08 6.89
C SER A 146 11.16 -13.84 6.64
N SER A 147 10.13 -13.16 6.18
CA SER A 147 8.82 -13.78 5.87
C SER A 147 8.93 -14.82 4.75
N VAL A 148 9.68 -14.53 3.69
CA VAL A 148 9.94 -15.49 2.61
C VAL A 148 10.68 -16.72 3.13
N LYS A 149 11.73 -16.53 3.94
CA LYS A 149 12.50 -17.65 4.54
C LYS A 149 11.62 -18.51 5.45
N GLN A 150 10.73 -17.90 6.23
CA GLN A 150 9.81 -18.64 7.07
C GLN A 150 8.81 -19.48 6.26
N SER A 151 8.30 -18.90 5.15
CA SER A 151 7.42 -19.63 4.22
C SER A 151 8.10 -20.84 3.60
N LEU A 152 9.33 -20.68 3.13
CA LEU A 152 10.12 -21.76 2.55
C LEU A 152 10.47 -22.85 3.57
N ALA A 153 10.65 -22.49 4.84
CA ALA A 153 10.89 -23.41 5.94
C ALA A 153 9.59 -24.10 6.44
N GLY A 154 8.43 -23.81 5.83
CA GLY A 154 7.15 -24.40 6.23
C GLY A 154 6.61 -23.92 7.57
N LYS A 155 7.13 -22.80 8.10
CA LYS A 155 6.64 -22.22 9.34
C LYS A 155 5.28 -21.55 9.14
N ALA A 156 4.42 -21.68 10.16
CA ALA A 156 3.13 -20.99 10.16
C ALA A 156 3.32 -19.47 10.14
N PRO A 157 2.48 -18.73 9.41
CA PRO A 157 2.50 -17.27 9.43
C PRO A 157 2.20 -16.75 10.84
N VAL A 158 2.98 -15.79 11.28
CA VAL A 158 2.75 -15.11 12.56
C VAL A 158 2.19 -13.72 12.27
N LYS A 159 0.98 -13.46 12.76
CA LYS A 159 0.37 -12.12 12.61
C LYS A 159 1.25 -11.09 13.30
N PRO A 160 1.63 -10.00 12.61
CA PRO A 160 2.42 -8.92 13.20
C PRO A 160 1.72 -8.32 14.43
N GLN A 161 2.51 -7.96 15.44
CA GLN A 161 1.98 -7.27 16.60
C GLN A 161 1.67 -5.81 16.25
N GLU A 162 0.54 -5.34 16.72
CA GLU A 162 0.13 -3.95 16.57
C GLU A 162 0.78 -3.11 17.68
N ALA A 163 1.97 -2.58 17.42
CA ALA A 163 2.63 -1.63 18.29
C ALA A 163 2.80 -0.28 17.56
N PRO A 164 2.72 0.86 18.27
CA PRO A 164 3.02 2.14 17.67
C PRO A 164 4.52 2.22 17.31
N ALA A 165 4.83 2.45 16.04
CA ALA A 165 6.21 2.65 15.61
C ALA A 165 6.73 4.00 16.12
N GLN A 166 7.90 3.99 16.73
CA GLN A 166 8.56 5.19 17.29
C GLN A 166 9.56 5.81 16.31
N SER A 167 9.96 5.06 15.28
CA SER A 167 10.91 5.51 14.27
C SER A 167 10.47 5.14 12.85
N PRO A 168 10.99 5.83 11.81
CA PRO A 168 10.78 5.45 10.42
C PRO A 168 11.25 4.02 10.10
N GLU A 169 12.33 3.56 10.71
CA GLU A 169 12.86 2.20 10.58
C GLU A 169 11.89 1.17 11.14
N GLU A 170 11.37 1.39 12.35
CA GLU A 170 10.36 0.53 12.96
C GLU A 170 9.07 0.52 12.13
N ARG A 171 8.66 1.68 11.63
CA ARG A 171 7.49 1.78 10.75
C ARG A 171 7.68 1.00 9.46
N ALA A 172 8.83 1.13 8.82
CA ALA A 172 9.17 0.39 7.61
C ALA A 172 9.22 -1.13 7.87
N LYS A 173 9.80 -1.54 9.01
CA LYS A 173 9.82 -2.93 9.44
C LYS A 173 8.40 -3.49 9.65
N GLN A 174 7.54 -2.76 10.36
CA GLN A 174 6.14 -3.16 10.57
C GLN A 174 5.39 -3.35 9.24
N ILE A 175 5.54 -2.41 8.30
CA ILE A 175 4.96 -2.52 6.96
C ILE A 175 5.50 -3.77 6.25
N GLY A 176 6.80 -4.04 6.37
CA GLY A 176 7.42 -5.25 5.81
C GLY A 176 6.89 -6.53 6.44
N GLU A 177 6.64 -6.54 7.74
CA GLU A 177 6.04 -7.69 8.44
C GLU A 177 4.58 -7.91 8.02
N GLU A 178 3.78 -6.85 7.90
CA GLU A 178 2.39 -6.91 7.42
C GLU A 178 2.32 -7.46 5.99
N LEU A 179 3.16 -6.92 5.09
CA LEU A 179 3.28 -7.41 3.72
C LEU A 179 3.75 -8.86 3.67
N GLY A 180 4.78 -9.18 4.45
CA GLY A 180 5.32 -10.53 4.54
C GLY A 180 4.30 -11.55 5.05
N TYR A 181 3.50 -11.17 6.03
CA TYR A 181 2.39 -12.01 6.53
C TYR A 181 1.35 -12.28 5.43
N ALA A 182 0.93 -11.26 4.69
CA ALA A 182 0.01 -11.42 3.57
C ALA A 182 0.59 -12.35 2.49
N MET A 183 1.89 -12.19 2.16
CA MET A 183 2.59 -13.06 1.22
C MET A 183 2.64 -14.51 1.69
N GLN A 184 2.86 -14.76 2.98
CA GLN A 184 2.87 -16.10 3.55
C GLN A 184 1.50 -16.76 3.46
N LEU A 185 0.42 -16.04 3.79
CA LEU A 185 -0.95 -16.54 3.68
C LEU A 185 -1.28 -16.94 2.24
N GLU A 186 -0.91 -16.12 1.28
CA GLU A 186 -1.15 -16.43 -0.13
C GLU A 186 -0.35 -17.63 -0.62
N TYR A 187 0.93 -17.73 -0.25
CA TYR A 187 1.77 -18.87 -0.57
C TYR A 187 1.19 -20.18 -0.02
N LEU A 188 0.74 -20.17 1.23
CA LEU A 188 0.11 -21.33 1.86
C LEU A 188 -1.22 -21.68 1.19
N GLY A 189 -2.05 -20.69 0.86
CA GLY A 189 -3.27 -20.90 0.13
C GLY A 189 -3.04 -21.60 -1.21
N LYS A 190 -2.04 -21.14 -1.97
CA LYS A 190 -1.64 -21.78 -3.22
C LYS A 190 -1.12 -23.20 -3.03
N LYS A 191 -0.27 -23.41 -2.02
CA LYS A 191 0.29 -24.74 -1.70
C LYS A 191 -0.76 -25.74 -1.29
N GLN A 192 -1.79 -25.30 -0.57
CA GLN A 192 -2.90 -26.15 -0.11
C GLN A 192 -4.01 -26.29 -1.15
N GLY A 193 -3.87 -25.67 -2.32
CA GLY A 193 -4.91 -25.67 -3.35
C GLY A 193 -6.18 -24.91 -2.94
N THR A 194 -6.13 -24.17 -1.82
CA THR A 194 -7.20 -23.28 -1.41
C THR A 194 -7.05 -21.98 -2.17
N ARG A 195 -8.00 -21.67 -3.05
CA ARG A 195 -8.13 -20.29 -3.56
C ARG A 195 -8.59 -19.44 -2.39
N ALA A 196 -7.88 -18.33 -2.14
CA ALA A 196 -8.51 -17.25 -1.39
C ALA A 196 -9.87 -16.96 -2.05
N PRO A 197 -10.94 -16.78 -1.26
CA PRO A 197 -12.22 -16.36 -1.85
C PRO A 197 -11.94 -15.16 -2.72
N GLU A 198 -12.45 -15.16 -3.94
CA GLU A 198 -12.34 -14.00 -4.82
C GLU A 198 -12.84 -12.81 -4.01
N VAL A 199 -11.97 -11.85 -3.79
CA VAL A 199 -12.33 -10.61 -3.09
C VAL A 199 -13.52 -10.04 -3.85
N VAL A 200 -14.54 -9.63 -3.12
CA VAL A 200 -15.75 -9.03 -3.70
C VAL A 200 -15.34 -8.01 -4.74
N THR A 201 -15.63 -8.30 -6.00
CA THR A 201 -15.22 -7.47 -7.13
C THR A 201 -16.25 -6.38 -7.44
N SER A 202 -17.39 -6.40 -6.75
CA SER A 202 -18.44 -5.38 -6.92
C SER A 202 -19.03 -4.99 -5.58
N TRP A 203 -19.32 -3.69 -5.43
CA TRP A 203 -20.05 -3.12 -4.33
C TRP A 203 -21.47 -2.78 -4.82
N ILE A 204 -22.48 -3.26 -4.13
CA ILE A 204 -23.85 -2.81 -4.33
C ILE A 204 -24.14 -1.82 -3.20
N ALA A 205 -24.27 -0.55 -3.54
CA ALA A 205 -24.79 0.45 -2.62
C ALA A 205 -26.32 0.26 -2.56
N ASP A 206 -26.81 -0.27 -1.46
CA ASP A 206 -28.24 -0.30 -1.19
C ASP A 206 -28.56 0.96 -0.40
N ALA A 207 -29.21 1.92 -1.06
CA ALA A 207 -29.69 3.13 -0.43
C ALA A 207 -31.14 2.91 0.01
N ASP A 208 -31.35 2.79 1.30
CA ASP A 208 -32.69 2.85 1.87
C ASP A 208 -33.18 4.31 1.83
N LEU A 209 -33.88 4.65 0.77
CA LEU A 209 -34.44 5.99 0.53
C LEU A 209 -35.43 6.39 1.60
N ASP A 210 -36.14 5.45 2.22
CA ASP A 210 -37.09 5.71 3.28
C ASP A 210 -36.37 6.07 4.59
N ALA A 211 -35.27 5.40 4.90
CA ALA A 211 -34.44 5.74 6.04
C ALA A 211 -33.70 7.07 5.86
N LEU A 212 -33.29 7.40 4.64
CA LEU A 212 -32.69 8.70 4.31
C LEU A 212 -33.67 9.84 4.50
N SER A 213 -34.94 9.67 4.05
CA SER A 213 -36.00 10.65 4.22
C SER A 213 -36.45 10.83 5.68
N ALA A 214 -36.23 9.81 6.52
CA ALA A 214 -36.50 9.85 7.96
C ALA A 214 -35.31 10.41 8.79
N GLY A 215 -34.25 10.89 8.16
CA GLY A 215 -33.08 11.46 8.83
C GLY A 215 -32.28 10.45 9.65
N LYS A 216 -32.41 9.14 9.40
CA LYS A 216 -31.67 8.10 10.06
C LYS A 216 -30.35 7.85 9.32
N PRO A 217 -29.22 7.56 10.03
CA PRO A 217 -27.99 7.18 9.36
C PRO A 217 -28.22 5.87 8.60
N VAL A 218 -28.07 5.92 7.29
CA VAL A 218 -28.17 4.77 6.40
C VAL A 218 -26.79 4.16 6.28
N SER A 219 -26.64 2.88 6.62
CA SER A 219 -25.47 2.12 6.23
C SER A 219 -25.58 1.82 4.73
N ALA A 220 -24.94 2.66 3.91
CA ALA A 220 -25.05 2.60 2.46
C ALA A 220 -24.30 1.40 1.85
N VAL A 221 -23.56 0.65 2.64
CA VAL A 221 -22.73 -0.47 2.17
C VAL A 221 -22.79 -1.62 3.17
N SER A 222 -23.24 -2.78 2.73
CA SER A 222 -23.05 -4.03 3.46
C SER A 222 -21.97 -4.87 2.78
N VAL A 223 -21.01 -5.37 3.57
CA VAL A 223 -20.03 -6.32 3.07
C VAL A 223 -20.66 -7.71 3.07
N ALA A 224 -20.91 -8.26 1.89
CA ALA A 224 -21.40 -9.62 1.74
C ALA A 224 -20.27 -10.53 1.22
N VAL A 225 -20.02 -11.63 1.92
CA VAL A 225 -19.09 -12.65 1.46
C VAL A 225 -19.92 -13.75 0.78
N LEU A 226 -19.71 -13.97 -0.50
CA LEU A 226 -20.32 -15.07 -1.25
C LEU A 226 -19.58 -16.37 -0.86
N LEU A 227 -20.26 -17.22 -0.11
CA LEU A 227 -19.79 -18.57 0.24
C LEU A 227 -20.55 -19.58 -0.62
N THR A 228 -19.84 -20.56 -1.16
CA THR A 228 -20.49 -21.75 -1.72
C THR A 228 -21.15 -22.56 -0.60
N LYS A 229 -22.13 -23.37 -0.91
CA LYS A 229 -22.80 -24.25 0.05
C LYS A 229 -21.81 -25.13 0.81
N ASN A 230 -20.75 -25.60 0.14
CA ASN A 230 -19.71 -26.43 0.77
C ASN A 230 -18.87 -25.60 1.75
N GLN A 231 -18.47 -24.39 1.38
CA GLN A 231 -17.72 -23.49 2.30
C GLN A 231 -18.54 -23.12 3.52
N LEU A 232 -19.83 -22.88 3.37
CA LEU A 232 -20.73 -22.61 4.48
C LEU A 232 -20.85 -23.83 5.42
N SER A 233 -20.97 -25.03 4.85
CA SER A 233 -21.04 -26.28 5.62
C SER A 233 -19.75 -26.57 6.37
N ASP A 234 -18.60 -26.29 5.76
CA ASP A 234 -17.30 -26.45 6.40
C ASP A 234 -17.09 -25.44 7.53
N LEU A 235 -17.50 -24.20 7.33
CA LEU A 235 -17.48 -23.15 8.35
C LEU A 235 -18.37 -23.53 9.55
N GLN A 236 -19.58 -24.02 9.29
CA GLN A 236 -20.50 -24.52 10.34
C GLN A 236 -19.90 -25.70 11.11
N ARG A 237 -19.22 -26.62 10.43
CA ARG A 237 -18.55 -27.75 11.06
C ARG A 237 -17.41 -27.29 11.96
N GLN A 238 -16.59 -26.35 11.51
CA GLN A 238 -15.50 -25.78 12.30
C GLN A 238 -16.01 -25.02 13.52
N LEU A 239 -17.06 -24.24 13.39
CA LEU A 239 -17.67 -23.52 14.50
C LEU A 239 -18.26 -24.49 15.56
N LYS A 240 -18.83 -25.64 15.14
CA LYS A 240 -19.32 -26.68 16.07
C LYS A 240 -18.21 -27.42 16.86
N ILE A 241 -16.95 -27.34 16.40
CA ILE A 241 -15.80 -27.94 17.09
C ILE A 241 -15.25 -26.97 18.15
N ILE A 242 -15.51 -25.65 17.98
CA ILE A 242 -14.99 -24.59 18.86
C ILE A 242 -15.95 -24.29 20.03
N ILE A 243 -17.23 -24.65 19.89
CA ILE A 243 -18.29 -24.50 20.91
C ILE A 243 -18.47 -25.82 21.64
#